data_d5a805169c695831df9c2dbcedf84e3e
#
_entry.id   d5a805169c695831df9c2dbcedf84e3e
#
_cell.length_a   1.000
_cell.length_b   1.000
_cell.length_c   1.000
_cell.angle_alpha   90.00
_cell.angle_beta   90.00
_cell.angle_gamma   90.00
#
_symmetry.space_group_name_H-M   'P 1'
#
loop_
_entity.id
_entity.type
_entity.pdbx_description
1 polymer ?
#
loop_
_entity_poly.entity_id
_entity_poly.type
_entity_poly.pdbx_seq_one_letter_code
_entity_poly.pdbx_strand_id
1 'polypeptide(L)'
;MSISTGDWVHLQRDSETGIESVHAHFCGHAYDPHDHDEMLVGVTQKGLQRFNCHRTLHTSSPGQVILIEPGAVHDGHAPDPEGFTYSMLYLPQRWLSAALERRGLGDISVLQAAFRHTLTEDRLLNMAIQQAFNAVHNGEGRLARDQGLDRLIDLLSRHLNAASPVFTDKATHQMCRVRDYLHDAMAQDIGLDDLARYAGIDRFRLTRQFQKAFGQSPHAYLVRLRLRNARALLAQSIHPARVAAQVGFADQSHLGRWFRRAYRMTPAAYQQHCTNVLYGRRPFS
;
A
#
# COMPACT_ATOMS: atom_id res chain seq x y z
N MET A 1 1.90 20.15 9.51
CA MET A 1 1.33 19.59 10.74
C MET A 1 2.46 18.90 11.47
N SER A 2 2.71 19.26 12.73
CA SER A 2 3.68 18.59 13.59
C SER A 2 3.21 17.16 13.84
N ILE A 3 4.14 16.20 13.87
CA ILE A 3 3.88 14.87 14.43
C ILE A 3 3.44 15.12 15.87
N SER A 4 2.29 14.59 16.27
CA SER A 4 1.85 14.61 17.67
C SER A 4 2.96 14.00 18.52
N THR A 5 3.17 14.50 19.74
CA THR A 5 4.26 14.05 20.63
C THR A 5 4.20 12.56 21.01
N GLY A 6 3.21 11.81 20.50
CA GLY A 6 3.05 10.37 20.70
C GLY A 6 3.19 9.51 19.46
N ASP A 7 3.21 10.09 18.24
CA ASP A 7 3.27 9.31 17.00
C ASP A 7 4.68 8.77 16.73
N TRP A 8 4.77 7.49 16.32
CA TRP A 8 6.01 6.89 15.85
C TRP A 8 5.77 5.84 14.77
N VAL A 9 6.75 5.64 13.91
CA VAL A 9 6.71 4.64 12.82
C VAL A 9 8.08 3.96 12.73
N HIS A 10 8.10 2.63 12.87
CA HIS A 10 9.26 1.79 12.62
C HIS A 10 9.00 0.98 11.35
N LEU A 11 9.81 1.20 10.33
CA LEU A 11 9.73 0.51 9.05
C LEU A 11 11.00 -0.31 8.83
N GLN A 12 10.83 -1.57 8.42
CA GLN A 12 11.92 -2.43 7.95
C GLN A 12 11.56 -2.99 6.57
N ARG A 13 12.57 -3.27 5.76
CA ARG A 13 12.40 -3.90 4.46
C ARG A 13 13.33 -5.10 4.33
N ASP A 14 12.75 -6.25 4.01
CA ASP A 14 13.55 -7.43 3.65
C ASP A 14 14.07 -7.30 2.22
N SER A 15 15.39 -7.39 2.06
CA SER A 15 16.06 -7.17 0.77
C SER A 15 15.83 -8.30 -0.25
N GLU A 16 15.55 -9.51 0.21
CA GLU A 16 15.36 -10.67 -0.67
C GLU A 16 13.93 -10.75 -1.22
N THR A 17 12.93 -10.53 -0.35
CA THR A 17 11.51 -10.61 -0.73
C THR A 17 10.94 -9.27 -1.17
N GLY A 18 11.57 -8.17 -0.76
CA GLY A 18 11.05 -6.81 -0.93
C GLY A 18 9.87 -6.49 -0.01
N ILE A 19 9.49 -7.40 0.90
CA ILE A 19 8.43 -7.18 1.87
C ILE A 19 8.84 -6.07 2.83
N GLU A 20 7.93 -5.12 3.06
CA GLU A 20 8.10 -4.11 4.10
C GLU A 20 7.23 -4.45 5.30
N SER A 21 7.76 -4.21 6.48
CA SER A 21 7.05 -4.35 7.75
C SER A 21 7.00 -3.00 8.46
N VAL A 22 5.80 -2.59 8.87
CA VAL A 22 5.55 -1.35 9.58
C VAL A 22 4.98 -1.65 10.95
N HIS A 23 5.65 -1.17 12.00
CA HIS A 23 5.13 -1.09 13.35
C HIS A 23 4.94 0.38 13.69
N ALA A 24 3.73 0.81 13.97
CA ALA A 24 3.44 2.22 14.15
C ALA A 24 2.40 2.49 15.23
N HIS A 25 2.50 3.68 15.82
CA HIS A 25 1.51 4.24 16.72
C HIS A 25 1.10 5.62 16.27
N PHE A 26 -0.19 5.91 16.29
CA PHE A 26 -0.74 7.20 15.90
C PHE A 26 -1.80 7.66 16.90
N CYS A 27 -1.74 8.97 17.23
CA CYS A 27 -2.76 9.68 18.01
C CYS A 27 -3.53 10.63 17.08
N GLY A 28 -4.86 10.52 17.04
CA GLY A 28 -5.70 11.35 16.17
C GLY A 28 -5.60 10.96 14.71
N HIS A 29 -5.35 11.94 13.82
CA HIS A 29 -5.25 11.71 12.38
C HIS A 29 -3.94 11.00 12.01
N ALA A 30 -4.02 9.77 11.52
CA ALA A 30 -2.85 8.99 11.15
C ALA A 30 -2.38 9.32 9.73
N TYR A 31 -3.23 9.14 8.72
CA TYR A 31 -2.87 9.36 7.31
C TYR A 31 -4.08 9.69 6.45
N ASP A 32 -3.84 10.53 5.44
CA ASP A 32 -4.82 10.91 4.42
C ASP A 32 -5.17 9.72 3.50
N PRO A 33 -6.30 9.74 2.80
CA PRO A 33 -6.66 8.72 1.83
C PRO A 33 -5.55 8.46 0.80
N HIS A 34 -5.09 7.21 0.71
CA HIS A 34 -4.05 6.74 -0.19
C HIS A 34 -4.26 5.25 -0.52
N ASP A 35 -3.44 4.72 -1.40
CA ASP A 35 -3.44 3.31 -1.78
C ASP A 35 -1.99 2.79 -1.94
N HIS A 36 -1.84 1.47 -2.04
CA HIS A 36 -0.58 0.78 -2.26
C HIS A 36 -0.69 -0.22 -3.40
N ASP A 37 0.44 -0.54 -4.05
CA ASP A 37 0.52 -1.65 -5.02
C ASP A 37 0.66 -2.99 -4.31
N GLU A 38 1.11 -2.97 -3.05
CA GLU A 38 1.25 -4.14 -2.23
C GLU A 38 -0.09 -4.55 -1.64
N MET A 39 -0.23 -5.84 -1.36
CA MET A 39 -1.27 -6.34 -0.48
C MET A 39 -0.87 -6.06 0.97
N LEU A 40 -1.76 -5.45 1.75
CA LEU A 40 -1.51 -5.15 3.14
C LEU A 40 -2.22 -6.17 4.03
N VAL A 41 -1.46 -6.77 4.93
CA VAL A 41 -1.97 -7.68 5.94
C VAL A 41 -1.40 -7.30 7.31
N GLY A 42 -2.26 -7.01 8.26
CA GLY A 42 -1.82 -6.51 9.55
C GLY A 42 -2.76 -6.80 10.69
N VAL A 43 -2.37 -6.37 11.87
CA VAL A 43 -3.11 -6.58 13.12
C VAL A 43 -3.08 -5.30 13.95
N THR A 44 -4.23 -4.88 14.44
CA THR A 44 -4.30 -3.85 15.49
C THR A 44 -3.84 -4.47 16.80
N GLN A 45 -2.84 -3.87 17.47
CA GLN A 45 -2.26 -4.38 18.70
C GLN A 45 -2.81 -3.69 19.94
N LYS A 46 -3.03 -2.37 19.85
CA LYS A 46 -3.55 -1.55 20.97
C LYS A 46 -4.47 -0.46 20.44
N GLY A 47 -5.42 -0.04 21.24
CA GLY A 47 -6.37 1.04 20.92
C GLY A 47 -7.34 0.69 19.80
N LEU A 48 -8.11 1.67 19.36
CA LEU A 48 -9.05 1.53 18.25
C LEU A 48 -8.51 2.29 17.04
N GLN A 49 -8.49 1.61 15.91
CA GLN A 49 -8.17 2.21 14.60
C GLN A 49 -9.45 2.33 13.78
N ARG A 50 -9.80 3.55 13.37
CA ARG A 50 -10.83 3.78 12.36
C ARG A 50 -10.21 4.11 11.02
N PHE A 51 -10.76 3.52 9.97
CA PHE A 51 -10.32 3.79 8.60
C PHE A 51 -11.45 3.56 7.60
N ASN A 52 -11.48 4.36 6.55
CA ASN A 52 -12.35 4.12 5.42
C ASN A 52 -11.65 3.20 4.43
N CYS A 53 -12.35 2.17 3.97
CA CYS A 53 -11.92 1.32 2.86
C CYS A 53 -13.17 0.89 2.10
N HIS A 54 -13.12 0.88 0.74
CA HIS A 54 -14.30 0.56 -0.10
C HIS A 54 -15.55 1.39 0.22
N ARG A 55 -15.38 2.68 0.58
CA ARG A 55 -16.46 3.59 0.99
C ARG A 55 -17.21 3.16 2.27
N THR A 56 -16.62 2.26 3.02
CA THR A 56 -17.15 1.77 4.31
C THR A 56 -16.18 2.19 5.41
N LEU A 57 -16.74 2.70 6.51
CA LEU A 57 -15.98 2.99 7.71
C LEU A 57 -15.80 1.70 8.51
N HIS A 58 -14.56 1.33 8.74
CA HIS A 58 -14.16 0.19 9.56
C HIS A 58 -13.63 0.68 10.90
N THR A 59 -13.87 -0.10 11.96
CA THR A 59 -13.24 0.10 13.27
C THR A 59 -12.57 -1.21 13.65
N SER A 60 -11.24 -1.17 13.73
CA SER A 60 -10.43 -2.32 14.14
C SER A 60 -10.02 -2.17 15.60
N SER A 61 -10.22 -3.23 16.36
CA SER A 61 -9.84 -3.36 17.77
C SER A 61 -8.64 -4.31 17.94
N PRO A 62 -8.01 -4.35 19.13
CA PRO A 62 -6.88 -5.23 19.39
C PRO A 62 -7.17 -6.69 19.07
N GLY A 63 -6.29 -7.31 18.28
CA GLY A 63 -6.42 -8.68 17.84
C GLY A 63 -7.12 -8.88 16.49
N GLN A 64 -7.83 -7.87 15.98
CA GLN A 64 -8.43 -7.96 14.65
C GLN A 64 -7.39 -7.84 13.54
N VAL A 65 -7.57 -8.66 12.52
CA VAL A 65 -6.77 -8.67 11.29
C VAL A 65 -7.33 -7.70 10.30
N ILE A 66 -6.47 -6.88 9.70
CA ILE A 66 -6.76 -5.92 8.63
C ILE A 66 -6.22 -6.49 7.33
N LEU A 67 -7.08 -6.56 6.31
CA LEU A 67 -6.76 -7.06 4.98
C LEU A 67 -7.14 -6.00 3.95
N ILE A 68 -6.14 -5.47 3.22
CA ILE A 68 -6.37 -4.44 2.19
C ILE A 68 -5.68 -4.89 0.91
N GLU A 69 -6.45 -5.01 -0.16
CA GLU A 69 -5.96 -5.40 -1.46
C GLU A 69 -5.21 -4.27 -2.17
N PRO A 70 -4.36 -4.61 -3.16
CA PRO A 70 -3.67 -3.62 -3.98
C PRO A 70 -4.63 -2.61 -4.63
N GLY A 71 -4.30 -1.33 -4.54
CA GLY A 71 -5.09 -0.24 -5.11
C GLY A 71 -6.33 0.17 -4.32
N ALA A 72 -6.67 -0.51 -3.22
CA ALA A 72 -7.78 -0.09 -2.38
C ALA A 72 -7.44 1.17 -1.59
N VAL A 73 -8.22 2.22 -1.84
CA VAL A 73 -8.06 3.51 -1.16
C VAL A 73 -8.49 3.40 0.28
N HIS A 74 -7.61 3.79 1.18
CA HIS A 74 -7.87 3.80 2.61
C HIS A 74 -7.19 4.98 3.30
N ASP A 75 -7.73 5.37 4.46
CA ASP A 75 -7.20 6.37 5.38
C ASP A 75 -7.01 5.75 6.77
N GLY A 76 -6.70 6.56 7.78
CA GLY A 76 -6.60 6.09 9.15
C GLY A 76 -6.63 7.21 10.18
N HIS A 77 -7.34 6.95 11.29
CA HIS A 77 -7.36 7.84 12.44
C HIS A 77 -7.66 7.07 13.74
N ALA A 78 -7.21 7.63 14.86
CA ALA A 78 -7.57 7.17 16.20
C ALA A 78 -8.85 7.88 16.64
N PRO A 79 -9.91 7.17 17.03
CA PRO A 79 -11.07 7.80 17.67
C PRO A 79 -10.76 8.28 19.10
N ASP A 80 -9.81 7.62 19.77
CA ASP A 80 -9.45 7.88 21.16
C ASP A 80 -8.13 8.65 21.28
N PRO A 81 -7.97 9.52 22.28
CA PRO A 81 -6.75 10.32 22.49
C PRO A 81 -5.48 9.48 22.70
N GLU A 82 -5.63 8.28 23.27
CA GLU A 82 -4.52 7.35 23.53
C GLU A 82 -3.94 6.74 22.22
N GLY A 83 -4.65 6.90 21.11
CA GLY A 83 -4.20 6.42 19.83
C GLY A 83 -4.37 4.91 19.62
N PHE A 84 -3.77 4.42 18.54
CA PHE A 84 -3.72 3.00 18.23
C PHE A 84 -2.32 2.57 17.78
N THR A 85 -2.01 1.31 18.04
CA THR A 85 -0.77 0.65 17.58
C THR A 85 -1.12 -0.50 16.69
N TYR A 86 -0.42 -0.65 15.56
CA TYR A 86 -0.60 -1.76 14.63
C TYR A 86 0.73 -2.28 14.08
N SER A 87 0.70 -3.53 13.63
CA SER A 87 1.74 -4.15 12.81
C SER A 87 1.17 -4.49 11.45
N MET A 88 1.88 -4.12 10.38
CA MET A 88 1.45 -4.31 8.99
C MET A 88 2.60 -4.86 8.14
N LEU A 89 2.30 -5.87 7.32
CA LEU A 89 3.17 -6.33 6.23
C LEU A 89 2.63 -5.81 4.91
N TYR A 90 3.53 -5.28 4.10
CA TYR A 90 3.30 -4.86 2.72
C TYR A 90 3.90 -5.93 1.81
N LEU A 91 3.03 -6.73 1.20
CA LEU A 91 3.42 -7.88 0.39
C LEU A 91 3.47 -7.46 -1.08
N PRO A 92 4.66 -7.39 -1.72
CA PRO A 92 4.78 -7.03 -3.13
C PRO A 92 4.03 -8.02 -4.02
N GLN A 93 3.29 -7.53 -5.02
CA GLN A 93 2.51 -8.38 -5.91
C GLN A 93 3.35 -9.48 -6.56
N ARG A 94 4.55 -9.17 -7.04
CA ARG A 94 5.46 -10.16 -7.65
C ARG A 94 5.81 -11.31 -6.70
N TRP A 95 6.13 -10.97 -5.44
CA TRP A 95 6.46 -11.96 -4.43
C TRP A 95 5.24 -12.83 -4.09
N LEU A 96 4.10 -12.19 -3.87
CA LEU A 96 2.83 -12.86 -3.54
C LEU A 96 2.40 -13.81 -4.65
N SER A 97 2.54 -13.38 -5.88
CA SER A 97 2.28 -14.17 -7.08
C SER A 97 3.07 -15.46 -7.11
N ALA A 98 4.37 -15.33 -7.05
CA ALA A 98 5.27 -16.48 -7.04
C ALA A 98 5.01 -17.41 -5.83
N ALA A 99 4.57 -16.86 -4.69
CA ALA A 99 4.22 -17.64 -3.52
C ALA A 99 2.93 -18.45 -3.72
N LEU A 100 1.92 -17.88 -4.36
CA LEU A 100 0.64 -18.56 -4.67
C LEU A 100 0.80 -19.59 -5.80
N GLU A 101 1.57 -19.29 -6.85
CA GLU A 101 1.90 -20.24 -7.91
C GLU A 101 2.58 -21.50 -7.39
N ARG A 102 3.58 -21.36 -6.50
CA ARG A 102 4.25 -22.49 -5.87
C ARG A 102 3.31 -23.42 -5.10
N ARG A 103 2.13 -22.93 -4.72
CA ARG A 103 1.07 -23.69 -4.01
C ARG A 103 -0.04 -24.17 -4.92
N GLY A 104 0.07 -23.97 -6.23
CA GLY A 104 -0.97 -24.35 -7.19
C GLY A 104 -2.27 -23.56 -7.07
N LEU A 105 -2.22 -22.35 -6.45
CA LEU A 105 -3.40 -21.52 -6.20
C LEU A 105 -3.72 -20.54 -7.35
N GLY A 106 -3.06 -20.69 -8.51
CA GLY A 106 -3.43 -20.03 -9.77
C GLY A 106 -2.73 -18.70 -10.05
N ASP A 107 -3.00 -18.16 -11.26
CA ASP A 107 -2.43 -16.93 -11.79
C ASP A 107 -3.05 -15.70 -11.12
N ILE A 108 -2.28 -14.64 -11.00
CA ILE A 108 -2.53 -13.39 -10.25
C ILE A 108 -3.55 -12.48 -10.88
N SER A 109 -3.97 -12.71 -12.09
CA SER A 109 -5.21 -12.09 -12.56
C SER A 109 -6.38 -12.34 -11.58
N VAL A 110 -6.23 -13.39 -10.74
CA VAL A 110 -7.09 -13.69 -9.58
C VAL A 110 -6.85 -12.74 -8.38
N LEU A 111 -5.68 -12.11 -8.26
CA LEU A 111 -5.36 -11.15 -7.18
C LEU A 111 -5.91 -9.73 -7.40
N GLN A 112 -6.54 -9.46 -8.53
CA GLN A 112 -7.50 -8.36 -8.61
C GLN A 112 -8.79 -8.66 -7.82
N ALA A 113 -8.87 -9.86 -7.25
CA ALA A 113 -9.95 -10.31 -6.42
C ALA A 113 -9.77 -9.77 -4.99
N ALA A 114 -10.76 -9.02 -4.56
CA ALA A 114 -10.89 -8.47 -3.24
C ALA A 114 -10.81 -9.56 -2.17
N PHE A 115 -10.37 -9.21 -0.99
CA PHE A 115 -10.64 -10.01 0.20
C PHE A 115 -12.14 -10.14 0.44
N ARG A 116 -12.57 -11.24 1.03
CA ARG A 116 -13.98 -11.42 1.44
C ARG A 116 -14.42 -10.36 2.44
N HIS A 117 -13.50 -10.00 3.32
CA HIS A 117 -13.71 -9.02 4.39
C HIS A 117 -12.43 -8.22 4.61
N THR A 118 -12.55 -6.90 4.77
CA THR A 118 -11.45 -6.01 5.13
C THR A 118 -10.97 -6.24 6.58
N LEU A 119 -11.87 -6.66 7.47
CA LEU A 119 -11.58 -7.04 8.87
C LEU A 119 -12.00 -8.48 9.12
N THR A 120 -11.21 -9.21 9.92
CA THR A 120 -11.54 -10.56 10.39
C THR A 120 -10.98 -10.83 11.78
N GLU A 121 -11.64 -11.73 12.52
CA GLU A 121 -11.22 -12.18 13.84
C GLU A 121 -10.54 -13.57 13.80
N ASP A 122 -10.05 -13.97 12.62
CA ASP A 122 -9.36 -15.24 12.46
C ASP A 122 -8.05 -15.27 13.28
N ARG A 123 -8.09 -15.99 14.40
CA ARG A 123 -6.96 -16.13 15.32
C ARG A 123 -5.75 -16.81 14.70
N LEU A 124 -5.97 -17.79 13.80
CA LEU A 124 -4.86 -18.50 13.15
C LEU A 124 -4.15 -17.57 12.16
N LEU A 125 -4.91 -16.80 11.40
CA LEU A 125 -4.35 -15.81 10.49
C LEU A 125 -3.64 -14.69 11.28
N ASN A 126 -4.21 -14.20 12.38
CA ASN A 126 -3.56 -13.24 13.27
C ASN A 126 -2.18 -13.76 13.73
N MET A 127 -2.13 -14.98 14.28
CA MET A 127 -0.86 -15.57 14.74
C MET A 127 0.17 -15.72 13.61
N ALA A 128 -0.27 -16.11 12.41
CA ALA A 128 0.62 -16.24 11.25
C ALA A 128 1.16 -14.88 10.79
N ILE A 129 0.31 -13.83 10.78
CA ILE A 129 0.74 -12.46 10.47
C ILE A 129 1.78 -11.99 11.50
N GLN A 130 1.54 -12.18 12.79
CA GLN A 130 2.48 -11.76 13.83
C GLN A 130 3.81 -12.52 13.73
N GLN A 131 3.78 -13.83 13.48
CA GLN A 131 4.98 -14.63 13.28
C GLN A 131 5.79 -14.17 12.07
N ALA A 132 5.16 -14.00 10.92
CA ALA A 132 5.80 -13.50 9.71
C ALA A 132 6.33 -12.06 9.89
N PHE A 133 5.53 -11.21 10.55
CA PHE A 133 5.92 -9.84 10.89
C PHE A 133 7.19 -9.82 11.75
N ASN A 134 7.24 -10.57 12.84
CA ASN A 134 8.40 -10.61 13.73
C ASN A 134 9.64 -11.10 13.00
N ALA A 135 9.52 -12.15 12.20
CA ALA A 135 10.64 -12.71 11.44
C ALA A 135 11.22 -11.70 10.41
N VAL A 136 10.34 -10.94 9.74
CA VAL A 136 10.76 -9.88 8.78
C VAL A 136 11.27 -8.64 9.51
N HIS A 137 10.53 -8.16 10.52
CA HIS A 137 10.81 -6.88 11.19
C HIS A 137 12.08 -6.92 12.04
N ASN A 138 12.33 -8.05 12.71
CA ASN A 138 13.48 -8.22 13.57
C ASN A 138 14.68 -8.89 12.87
N GLY A 139 14.53 -9.32 11.61
CA GLY A 139 15.59 -9.98 10.86
C GLY A 139 16.01 -11.32 11.48
N GLU A 140 15.06 -12.18 11.86
CA GLU A 140 15.30 -13.46 12.56
C GLU A 140 16.03 -14.52 11.72
N GLY A 141 16.39 -14.19 10.47
CA GLY A 141 17.08 -15.06 9.53
C GLY A 141 16.13 -15.70 8.51
N ARG A 142 16.74 -16.25 7.46
CA ARG A 142 16.00 -16.73 6.26
C ARG A 142 15.00 -17.82 6.58
N LEU A 143 15.41 -18.83 7.36
CA LEU A 143 14.55 -19.97 7.66
C LEU A 143 13.29 -19.58 8.43
N ALA A 144 13.42 -18.75 9.47
CA ALA A 144 12.29 -18.28 10.26
C ALA A 144 11.36 -17.41 9.41
N ARG A 145 11.93 -16.51 8.60
CA ARG A 145 11.19 -15.67 7.66
C ARG A 145 10.40 -16.51 6.67
N ASP A 146 11.06 -17.42 5.96
CA ASP A 146 10.45 -18.22 4.90
C ASP A 146 9.34 -19.12 5.48
N GLN A 147 9.56 -19.75 6.63
CA GLN A 147 8.54 -20.54 7.32
C GLN A 147 7.33 -19.70 7.76
N GLY A 148 7.58 -18.50 8.32
CA GLY A 148 6.50 -17.58 8.73
C GLY A 148 5.68 -17.09 7.56
N LEU A 149 6.34 -16.71 6.46
CA LEU A 149 5.69 -16.26 5.22
C LEU A 149 4.91 -17.39 4.55
N ASP A 150 5.45 -18.60 4.53
CA ASP A 150 4.76 -19.77 3.97
C ASP A 150 3.46 -20.07 4.72
N ARG A 151 3.52 -20.06 6.05
CA ARG A 151 2.32 -20.25 6.89
C ARG A 151 1.30 -19.10 6.69
N LEU A 152 1.80 -17.87 6.57
CA LEU A 152 0.93 -16.70 6.29
C LEU A 152 0.16 -16.92 4.99
N ILE A 153 0.82 -17.29 3.89
CA ILE A 153 0.17 -17.49 2.58
C ILE A 153 -0.85 -18.62 2.62
N ASP A 154 -0.55 -19.72 3.31
CA ASP A 154 -1.49 -20.85 3.44
C ASP A 154 -2.82 -20.44 4.11
N LEU A 155 -2.75 -19.58 5.12
CA LEU A 155 -3.96 -19.08 5.80
C LEU A 155 -4.62 -17.94 5.06
N LEU A 156 -3.84 -17.00 4.50
CA LEU A 156 -4.32 -15.84 3.76
C LEU A 156 -5.14 -16.26 2.52
N SER A 157 -4.73 -17.34 1.84
CA SER A 157 -5.42 -17.86 0.65
C SER A 157 -6.89 -18.18 0.89
N ARG A 158 -7.28 -18.54 2.13
CA ARG A 158 -8.67 -18.84 2.50
C ARG A 158 -9.57 -17.59 2.56
N HIS A 159 -8.96 -16.41 2.67
CA HIS A 159 -9.65 -15.13 2.73
C HIS A 159 -9.75 -14.43 1.36
N LEU A 160 -9.08 -14.99 0.34
CA LEU A 160 -9.17 -14.45 -1.02
C LEU A 160 -10.50 -14.85 -1.69
N ASN A 161 -11.09 -13.91 -2.41
CA ASN A 161 -12.24 -14.17 -3.27
C ASN A 161 -11.75 -14.64 -4.64
N ALA A 162 -12.30 -15.74 -5.12
CA ALA A 162 -12.03 -16.26 -6.46
C ALA A 162 -12.80 -15.51 -7.59
N ALA A 163 -13.53 -14.45 -7.26
CA ALA A 163 -14.37 -13.74 -8.22
C ALA A 163 -13.59 -12.62 -8.91
N SER A 164 -13.22 -12.83 -10.16
CA SER A 164 -12.81 -11.74 -11.06
C SER A 164 -13.95 -10.71 -11.14
N PRO A 165 -13.66 -9.40 -11.02
CA PRO A 165 -14.63 -8.38 -11.40
C PRO A 165 -14.82 -8.50 -12.92
N VAL A 166 -15.94 -9.08 -13.34
CA VAL A 166 -16.37 -9.04 -14.73
C VAL A 166 -16.72 -7.58 -15.05
N PHE A 167 -15.79 -6.85 -15.64
CA PHE A 167 -16.05 -5.52 -16.19
C PHE A 167 -16.91 -5.69 -17.45
N THR A 168 -18.23 -5.70 -17.28
CA THR A 168 -19.20 -5.96 -18.36
C THR A 168 -19.71 -4.71 -19.06
N ASP A 169 -19.31 -3.50 -18.61
CA ASP A 169 -19.82 -2.25 -19.17
C ASP A 169 -18.77 -1.57 -20.08
N LYS A 170 -19.21 -1.16 -21.29
CA LYS A 170 -18.40 -0.40 -22.27
C LYS A 170 -17.77 0.86 -21.66
N ALA A 171 -18.45 1.54 -20.73
CA ALA A 171 -17.92 2.70 -20.03
C ALA A 171 -16.73 2.35 -19.13
N THR A 172 -16.76 1.20 -18.48
CA THR A 172 -15.65 0.71 -17.64
C THR A 172 -14.44 0.33 -18.47
N HIS A 173 -14.60 -0.31 -19.64
CA HIS A 173 -13.50 -0.55 -20.57
C HIS A 173 -12.86 0.74 -21.06
N GLN A 174 -13.64 1.77 -21.33
CA GLN A 174 -13.13 3.09 -21.72
C GLN A 174 -12.30 3.71 -20.59
N MET A 175 -12.74 3.60 -19.36
CA MET A 175 -11.99 4.12 -18.21
C MET A 175 -10.74 3.28 -17.91
N CYS A 176 -10.73 1.98 -18.16
CA CYS A 176 -9.51 1.17 -18.12
C CYS A 176 -8.46 1.67 -19.12
N ARG A 177 -8.84 2.01 -20.36
CA ARG A 177 -7.93 2.61 -21.33
C ARG A 177 -7.36 3.95 -20.87
N VAL A 178 -8.17 4.80 -20.21
CA VAL A 178 -7.71 6.07 -19.63
C VAL A 178 -6.71 5.79 -18.49
N ARG A 179 -6.97 4.82 -17.67
CA ARG A 179 -6.05 4.37 -16.61
C ARG A 179 -4.71 3.92 -17.22
N ASP A 180 -4.75 3.08 -18.24
CA ASP A 180 -3.54 2.56 -18.90
C ASP A 180 -2.74 3.70 -19.53
N TYR A 181 -3.40 4.67 -20.16
CA TYR A 181 -2.75 5.89 -20.65
C TYR A 181 -2.08 6.69 -19.51
N LEU A 182 -2.70 6.81 -18.35
CA LEU A 182 -2.08 7.44 -17.17
C LEU A 182 -0.83 6.69 -16.70
N HIS A 183 -0.81 5.36 -16.81
CA HIS A 183 0.38 4.55 -16.48
C HIS A 183 1.51 4.80 -17.48
N ASP A 184 1.22 4.78 -18.78
CA ASP A 184 2.21 4.95 -19.85
C ASP A 184 2.81 6.36 -19.87
N ALA A 185 1.98 7.37 -19.60
CA ALA A 185 2.37 8.77 -19.66
C ALA A 185 2.57 9.41 -18.25
N MET A 186 2.76 8.61 -17.22
CA MET A 186 2.79 9.04 -15.81
C MET A 186 3.72 10.22 -15.54
N ALA A 187 4.91 10.26 -16.18
CA ALA A 187 5.90 11.30 -15.98
C ALA A 187 5.58 12.61 -16.74
N GLN A 188 4.62 12.59 -17.63
CA GLN A 188 4.25 13.74 -18.47
C GLN A 188 3.30 14.68 -17.73
N ASP A 189 3.24 15.94 -18.18
CA ASP A 189 2.24 16.89 -17.72
C ASP A 189 0.93 16.66 -18.47
N ILE A 190 0.05 15.86 -17.87
CA ILE A 190 -1.22 15.43 -18.46
C ILE A 190 -2.35 16.27 -17.87
N GLY A 191 -3.03 17.01 -18.74
CA GLY A 191 -4.24 17.76 -18.40
C GLY A 191 -5.51 16.90 -18.50
N LEU A 192 -6.56 17.35 -17.82
CA LEU A 192 -7.87 16.69 -17.88
C LEU A 192 -8.47 16.72 -19.29
N ASP A 193 -8.17 17.76 -20.07
CA ASP A 193 -8.62 17.87 -21.46
C ASP A 193 -7.91 16.89 -22.39
N ASP A 194 -6.65 16.51 -22.09
CA ASP A 194 -5.92 15.48 -22.83
C ASP A 194 -6.57 14.11 -22.63
N LEU A 195 -6.93 13.79 -21.38
CA LEU A 195 -7.64 12.57 -21.04
C LEU A 195 -9.05 12.52 -21.67
N ALA A 196 -9.76 13.64 -21.67
CA ALA A 196 -11.09 13.78 -22.27
C ALA A 196 -11.03 13.56 -23.80
N ARG A 197 -10.02 14.14 -24.46
CA ARG A 197 -9.75 13.94 -25.89
C ARG A 197 -9.40 12.49 -26.19
N TYR A 198 -8.51 11.89 -25.38
CA TYR A 198 -8.13 10.49 -25.53
C TYR A 198 -9.33 9.53 -25.38
N ALA A 199 -10.21 9.83 -24.41
CA ALA A 199 -11.42 9.04 -24.17
C ALA A 199 -12.56 9.37 -25.15
N GLY A 200 -12.51 10.47 -25.92
CA GLY A 200 -13.60 10.89 -26.82
C GLY A 200 -14.88 11.31 -26.08
N ILE A 201 -14.77 11.85 -24.87
CA ILE A 201 -15.88 12.35 -24.05
C ILE A 201 -15.50 13.66 -23.37
N ASP A 202 -16.50 14.42 -22.91
CA ASP A 202 -16.22 15.64 -22.16
C ASP A 202 -15.57 15.37 -20.79
N ARG A 203 -14.85 16.37 -20.26
CA ARG A 203 -14.09 16.26 -19.01
C ARG A 203 -14.94 15.99 -17.77
N PHE A 204 -16.19 16.45 -17.74
CA PHE A 204 -17.09 16.25 -16.60
C PHE A 204 -17.59 14.80 -16.59
N ARG A 205 -17.94 14.28 -17.75
CA ARG A 205 -18.35 12.88 -17.94
C ARG A 205 -17.17 11.94 -17.65
N LEU A 206 -15.96 12.27 -18.14
CA LEU A 206 -14.72 11.54 -17.83
C LEU A 206 -14.51 11.42 -16.33
N THR A 207 -14.49 12.56 -15.61
CA THR A 207 -14.22 12.60 -14.18
C THR A 207 -15.23 11.75 -13.40
N ARG A 208 -16.54 11.84 -13.72
CA ARG A 208 -17.58 11.04 -13.07
C ARG A 208 -17.44 9.55 -13.36
N GLN A 209 -17.17 9.18 -14.61
CA GLN A 209 -17.01 7.77 -14.99
C GLN A 209 -15.75 7.17 -14.40
N PHE A 210 -14.64 7.91 -14.42
CA PHE A 210 -13.39 7.47 -13.81
C PHE A 210 -13.54 7.30 -12.29
N GLN A 211 -14.18 8.26 -11.63
CA GLN A 211 -14.47 8.16 -10.19
C GLN A 211 -15.43 7.00 -9.87
N LYS A 212 -16.41 6.71 -10.74
CA LYS A 212 -17.27 5.54 -10.59
C LYS A 212 -16.49 4.24 -10.74
N ALA A 213 -15.57 4.16 -11.72
CA ALA A 213 -14.79 2.97 -12.01
C ALA A 213 -13.68 2.69 -10.98
N PHE A 214 -12.98 3.75 -10.52
CA PHE A 214 -11.76 3.61 -9.70
C PHE A 214 -11.87 4.27 -8.31
N GLY A 215 -13.03 4.76 -7.90
CA GLY A 215 -13.26 5.35 -6.58
C GLY A 215 -12.64 6.73 -6.37
N GLN A 216 -11.89 7.28 -7.33
CA GLN A 216 -11.12 8.52 -7.21
C GLN A 216 -11.07 9.29 -8.54
N SER A 217 -10.72 10.59 -8.47
CA SER A 217 -10.55 11.40 -9.67
C SER A 217 -9.29 11.00 -10.46
N PRO A 218 -9.21 11.30 -11.77
CA PRO A 218 -8.00 11.04 -12.57
C PRO A 218 -6.73 11.68 -11.99
N HIS A 219 -6.83 12.90 -11.46
CA HIS A 219 -5.69 13.58 -10.83
C HIS A 219 -5.23 12.86 -9.55
N ALA A 220 -6.16 12.49 -8.66
CA ALA A 220 -5.80 11.75 -7.45
C ALA A 220 -5.16 10.39 -7.79
N TYR A 221 -5.67 9.71 -8.81
CA TYR A 221 -5.10 8.47 -9.33
C TYR A 221 -3.66 8.67 -9.82
N LEU A 222 -3.42 9.70 -10.66
CA LEU A 222 -2.09 10.01 -11.18
C LEU A 222 -1.09 10.34 -10.06
N VAL A 223 -1.49 11.16 -9.08
CA VAL A 223 -0.62 11.49 -7.92
C VAL A 223 -0.23 10.22 -7.16
N ARG A 224 -1.19 9.32 -6.91
CA ARG A 224 -0.91 8.05 -6.22
C ARG A 224 0.00 7.13 -7.04
N LEU A 225 -0.24 7.02 -8.35
CA LEU A 225 0.61 6.27 -9.26
C LEU A 225 2.06 6.78 -9.21
N ARG A 226 2.26 8.10 -9.24
CA ARG A 226 3.57 8.75 -9.10
C ARG A 226 4.22 8.45 -7.76
N LEU A 227 3.45 8.50 -6.66
CA LEU A 227 3.96 8.23 -5.32
C LEU A 227 4.40 6.76 -5.14
N ARG A 228 3.65 5.81 -5.69
CA ARG A 228 4.02 4.39 -5.70
C ARG A 228 5.34 4.16 -6.42
N ASN A 229 5.46 4.70 -7.63
CA ASN A 229 6.71 4.60 -8.40
C ASN A 229 7.87 5.33 -7.71
N ALA A 230 7.62 6.49 -7.10
CA ALA A 230 8.62 7.19 -6.30
C ALA A 230 9.14 6.32 -5.15
N ARG A 231 8.25 5.63 -4.45
CA ARG A 231 8.61 4.70 -3.36
C ARG A 231 9.53 3.57 -3.85
N ALA A 232 9.18 2.96 -4.98
CA ALA A 232 10.01 1.91 -5.58
C ALA A 232 11.41 2.40 -5.98
N LEU A 233 11.52 3.61 -6.54
CA LEU A 233 12.79 4.20 -6.94
C LEU A 233 13.64 4.64 -5.72
N LEU A 234 13.02 5.20 -4.69
CA LEU A 234 13.69 5.54 -3.44
C LEU A 234 14.28 4.30 -2.76
N ALA A 235 13.56 3.18 -2.77
CA ALA A 235 14.05 1.92 -2.24
C ALA A 235 15.28 1.38 -2.99
N GLN A 236 15.51 1.81 -4.23
CA GLN A 236 16.70 1.54 -5.03
C GLN A 236 17.82 2.57 -4.81
N SER A 237 17.71 3.38 -3.76
CA SER A 237 18.69 4.43 -3.41
C SER A 237 18.81 5.56 -4.45
N ILE A 238 17.83 5.75 -5.33
CA ILE A 238 17.82 6.87 -6.28
C ILE A 238 17.52 8.16 -5.51
N HIS A 239 18.35 9.19 -5.73
CA HIS A 239 18.23 10.47 -5.01
C HIS A 239 16.82 11.12 -5.19
N PRO A 240 16.20 11.66 -4.11
CA PRO A 240 14.82 12.18 -4.16
C PRO A 240 14.54 13.22 -5.23
N ALA A 241 15.49 14.10 -5.55
CA ALA A 241 15.32 15.08 -6.64
C ALA A 241 15.21 14.40 -8.01
N ARG A 242 16.02 13.36 -8.24
CA ARG A 242 15.97 12.58 -9.48
C ARG A 242 14.68 11.76 -9.57
N VAL A 243 14.25 11.20 -8.44
CA VAL A 243 12.97 10.50 -8.35
C VAL A 243 11.82 11.42 -8.72
N ALA A 244 11.77 12.64 -8.16
CA ALA A 244 10.71 13.61 -8.46
C ALA A 244 10.58 13.85 -9.98
N ALA A 245 11.70 14.08 -10.66
CA ALA A 245 11.72 14.29 -12.11
C ALA A 245 11.26 13.03 -12.88
N GLN A 246 11.72 11.83 -12.49
CA GLN A 246 11.40 10.58 -13.17
C GLN A 246 9.92 10.20 -13.08
N VAL A 247 9.25 10.54 -11.98
CA VAL A 247 7.84 10.21 -11.79
C VAL A 247 6.88 11.36 -12.12
N GLY A 248 7.40 12.52 -12.56
CA GLY A 248 6.59 13.64 -13.05
C GLY A 248 6.12 14.62 -11.99
N PHE A 249 6.78 14.71 -10.81
CA PHE A 249 6.59 15.84 -9.90
C PHE A 249 7.43 17.04 -10.36
N ALA A 250 6.91 18.25 -10.17
CA ALA A 250 7.59 19.47 -10.59
C ALA A 250 8.98 19.61 -9.96
N ASP A 251 9.13 19.22 -8.69
CA ASP A 251 10.39 19.28 -7.95
C ASP A 251 10.37 18.34 -6.74
N GLN A 252 11.53 18.24 -6.05
CA GLN A 252 11.67 17.44 -4.84
C GLN A 252 10.74 17.89 -3.70
N SER A 253 10.46 19.18 -3.59
CA SER A 253 9.59 19.73 -2.54
C SER A 253 8.14 19.35 -2.78
N HIS A 254 7.70 19.35 -4.04
CA HIS A 254 6.38 18.88 -4.45
C HIS A 254 6.21 17.39 -4.15
N LEU A 255 7.16 16.54 -4.56
CA LEU A 255 7.20 15.13 -4.17
C LEU A 255 7.16 15.00 -2.63
N GLY A 256 7.99 15.76 -1.91
CA GLY A 256 8.10 15.68 -0.45
C GLY A 256 6.80 15.99 0.27
N ARG A 257 6.01 16.97 -0.21
CA ARG A 257 4.69 17.29 0.36
C ARG A 257 3.70 16.14 0.21
N TRP A 258 3.58 15.58 -1.00
CA TRP A 258 2.68 14.48 -1.28
C TRP A 258 3.11 13.19 -0.59
N PHE A 259 4.40 12.89 -0.61
CA PHE A 259 4.96 11.70 0.03
C PHE A 259 4.73 11.71 1.56
N ARG A 260 4.93 12.87 2.20
CA ARG A 260 4.66 13.01 3.64
C ARG A 260 3.18 12.88 3.97
N ARG A 261 2.29 13.36 3.11
CA ARG A 261 0.83 13.18 3.30
C ARG A 261 0.43 11.71 3.23
N ALA A 262 0.98 10.97 2.26
CA ALA A 262 0.64 9.56 2.02
C ALA A 262 1.31 8.61 3.03
N TYR A 263 2.61 8.82 3.32
CA TYR A 263 3.43 7.85 4.06
C TYR A 263 3.93 8.36 5.41
N ARG A 264 3.52 9.56 5.84
CA ARG A 264 3.89 10.22 7.12
C ARG A 264 5.39 10.41 7.36
N MET A 265 6.21 10.20 6.35
CA MET A 265 7.66 10.41 6.38
C MET A 265 8.15 11.12 5.11
N THR A 266 9.36 11.66 5.16
CA THR A 266 9.96 12.28 3.97
C THR A 266 10.52 11.23 3.02
N PRO A 267 10.66 11.53 1.69
CA PRO A 267 11.35 10.64 0.75
C PRO A 267 12.75 10.23 1.22
N ALA A 268 13.51 11.18 1.79
CA ALA A 268 14.86 10.90 2.29
C ALA A 268 14.85 9.97 3.51
N ALA A 269 13.92 10.16 4.45
CA ALA A 269 13.77 9.27 5.60
C ALA A 269 13.37 7.85 5.14
N TYR A 270 12.44 7.73 4.20
CA TYR A 270 12.07 6.44 3.62
C TYR A 270 13.28 5.74 2.97
N GLN A 271 14.05 6.48 2.17
CA GLN A 271 15.26 5.96 1.53
C GLN A 271 16.28 5.44 2.55
N GLN A 272 16.51 6.18 3.64
CA GLN A 272 17.42 5.75 4.72
C GLN A 272 16.94 4.44 5.37
N HIS A 273 15.65 4.28 5.63
CA HIS A 273 15.11 3.03 6.18
C HIS A 273 15.32 1.85 5.23
N CYS A 274 15.21 2.06 3.92
CA CYS A 274 15.45 1.01 2.93
C CYS A 274 16.95 0.67 2.77
N THR A 275 17.85 1.63 2.96
CA THR A 275 19.32 1.45 2.76
C THR A 275 20.07 1.00 4.01
N ASN A 276 19.60 1.31 5.21
CA ASN A 276 20.25 0.87 6.45
C ASN A 276 20.29 -0.66 6.62
N VAL A 277 19.52 -1.40 5.85
CA VAL A 277 19.58 -2.87 5.80
C VAL A 277 20.88 -3.36 5.12
N LEU A 278 21.52 -2.54 4.27
CA LEU A 278 22.75 -2.90 3.56
C LEU A 278 24.03 -2.65 4.38
N TYR A 279 23.95 -1.85 5.44
CA TYR A 279 25.06 -1.56 6.36
C TYR A 279 24.77 -2.11 7.76
N GLY A 280 24.51 -3.43 7.81
CA GLY A 280 24.29 -4.14 9.07
C GLY A 280 25.49 -4.06 9.99
N ARG A 281 25.24 -3.53 11.19
CA ARG A 281 25.95 -3.72 12.46
C ARG A 281 27.49 -3.80 12.36
N ARG A 282 28.16 -2.70 12.62
CA ARG A 282 29.46 -2.81 13.26
C ARG A 282 29.25 -3.43 14.65
N PRO A 283 29.96 -4.50 15.01
CA PRO A 283 29.94 -4.96 16.38
C PRO A 283 30.55 -3.85 17.26
N PHE A 284 29.85 -3.51 18.32
CA PHE A 284 30.42 -2.70 19.38
C PHE A 284 31.58 -3.49 19.95
N SER A 285 32.79 -2.96 19.82
CA SER A 285 33.98 -3.35 20.57
C SER A 285 33.87 -2.82 21.99
#